data_741319ae79995a08c4481b1b5b9c7a5a
#
_entry.id   741319ae79995a08c4481b1b5b9c7a5a
#
_cell.length_a   1.000
_cell.length_b   1.000
_cell.length_c   1.000
_cell.angle_alpha   90.00
_cell.angle_beta   90.00
_cell.angle_gamma   90.00
#
_symmetry.space_group_name_H-M   'P 1'
#
loop_
_entity.id
_entity.type
_entity.pdbx_description
1 polymer ?
#
loop_
_entity_poly.entity_id
_entity_poly.type
_entity_poly.pdbx_seq_one_letter_code
_entity_poly.pdbx_strand_id
1 'polypeptide(L)'
;MEFQNTPGTEAPSEMNTYIPGMKALWMAENVTATLHNIYTLRGAPVRDPLNWSKYIARALYLFGQEADVMFASHHWPKWGNARIQEVLRGQRDLYANMNNQVLHFANQGVTINEIHNVYRIPPSLQKMWFNRGYHGSPEHNSRGVIQRFLGFWDANPATLIPLSPADSAPLYVEMMGGADKI
;
A
#
# COMPACT_ATOMS: atom_id res chain seq x y z
N MET A 1 20.13 16.02 13.91
CA MET A 1 19.03 15.28 13.26
C MET A 1 19.49 14.88 11.87
N GLU A 2 19.16 13.66 11.45
CA GLU A 2 19.48 13.12 10.14
C GLU A 2 18.18 12.84 9.39
N PHE A 3 18.16 13.12 8.09
CA PHE A 3 16.94 13.03 7.29
C PHE A 3 17.14 12.07 6.13
N GLN A 4 16.16 11.24 5.88
CA GLN A 4 16.06 10.41 4.69
C GLN A 4 14.83 10.82 3.89
N ASN A 5 15.03 11.45 2.74
CA ASN A 5 13.95 11.75 1.82
C ASN A 5 13.41 10.44 1.19
N THR A 6 12.09 10.30 1.14
CA THR A 6 11.39 9.08 0.69
C THR A 6 10.26 9.41 -0.31
N PRO A 7 10.58 10.13 -1.41
CA PRO A 7 9.57 10.63 -2.34
C PRO A 7 8.74 9.49 -2.96
N GLY A 8 7.46 9.76 -3.18
CA GLY A 8 6.53 8.83 -3.82
C GLY A 8 6.06 7.67 -2.93
N THR A 9 6.33 7.75 -1.64
CA THR A 9 5.73 6.88 -0.63
C THR A 9 4.37 7.46 -0.20
N GLU A 10 4.14 7.78 1.07
CA GLU A 10 2.86 8.36 1.50
C GLU A 10 2.57 9.71 0.81
N ALA A 11 3.59 10.52 0.67
CA ALA A 11 3.50 11.83 0.00
C ALA A 11 4.64 12.01 -1.01
N PRO A 12 4.52 12.98 -1.95
CA PRO A 12 5.59 13.31 -2.88
C PRO A 12 6.89 13.73 -2.19
N SER A 13 6.81 14.36 -1.02
CA SER A 13 7.95 14.84 -0.23
C SER A 13 8.04 14.20 1.15
N GLU A 14 7.62 12.95 1.28
CA GLU A 14 7.71 12.19 2.53
C GLU A 14 9.15 12.02 3.01
N MET A 15 9.36 11.94 4.32
CA MET A 15 10.69 11.95 4.92
C MET A 15 10.72 11.19 6.26
N ASN A 16 11.72 10.33 6.43
CA ASN A 16 12.05 9.76 7.74
C ASN A 16 13.09 10.64 8.45
N THR A 17 13.06 10.66 9.77
CA THR A 17 13.99 11.47 10.58
C THR A 17 14.59 10.63 11.70
N TYR A 18 15.91 10.69 11.85
CA TYR A 18 16.61 10.10 12.98
C TYR A 18 17.20 11.19 13.88
N ILE A 19 17.04 11.02 15.19
CA ILE A 19 17.54 11.92 16.23
C ILE A 19 18.61 11.17 17.05
N PRO A 20 19.91 11.25 16.70
CA PRO A 20 20.96 10.44 17.31
C PRO A 20 21.04 10.58 18.83
N GLY A 21 20.97 11.80 19.34
CA GLY A 21 21.05 12.05 20.79
C GLY A 21 19.93 11.43 21.64
N MET A 22 18.82 11.03 20.99
CA MET A 22 17.68 10.35 21.61
C MET A 22 17.55 8.89 21.13
N LYS A 23 18.36 8.46 20.19
CA LYS A 23 18.25 7.20 19.47
C LYS A 23 16.80 6.95 18.96
N ALA A 24 16.16 8.01 18.50
CA ALA A 24 14.77 8.03 18.13
C ALA A 24 14.61 8.11 16.62
N LEU A 25 13.87 7.16 16.05
CA LEU A 25 13.57 7.07 14.62
C LEU A 25 12.10 7.42 14.37
N TRP A 26 11.86 8.52 13.69
CA TRP A 26 10.54 8.87 13.19
C TRP A 26 10.39 8.40 11.75
N MET A 27 9.39 7.54 11.53
CA MET A 27 9.15 6.93 10.22
C MET A 27 7.97 7.58 9.47
N ALA A 28 7.55 8.77 9.88
CA ALA A 28 6.42 9.49 9.28
C ALA A 28 5.20 8.58 9.05
N GLU A 29 4.77 8.37 7.82
CA GLU A 29 3.77 7.36 7.48
C GLU A 29 4.35 6.12 6.76
N ASN A 30 5.68 6.09 6.58
CA ASN A 30 6.33 4.96 5.92
C ASN A 30 6.23 3.64 6.69
N VAL A 31 6.24 3.70 8.03
CA VAL A 31 6.10 2.52 8.91
C VAL A 31 5.19 2.84 10.09
N THR A 32 3.91 2.71 9.89
CA THR A 32 2.88 2.97 10.90
C THR A 32 2.52 1.74 11.74
N ALA A 33 3.15 0.59 11.49
CA ALA A 33 2.78 -0.70 12.07
C ALA A 33 1.34 -1.14 11.73
N THR A 34 0.90 -0.76 10.56
CA THR A 34 -0.27 -1.29 9.83
C THR A 34 0.01 -1.20 8.34
N LEU A 35 -0.70 -1.98 7.52
CA LEU A 35 -0.66 -1.81 6.08
C LEU A 35 -1.28 -0.46 5.71
N HIS A 36 -0.46 0.43 5.17
CA HIS A 36 -0.93 1.71 4.65
C HIS A 36 -1.48 1.57 3.23
N ASN A 37 -2.37 2.45 2.81
CA ASN A 37 -2.91 2.42 1.45
C ASN A 37 -1.86 2.88 0.43
N ILE A 38 -1.85 2.20 -0.73
CA ILE A 38 -1.05 2.57 -1.90
C ILE A 38 -1.76 3.63 -2.75
N TYR A 39 -3.10 3.65 -2.67
CA TYR A 39 -3.93 4.63 -3.34
C TYR A 39 -5.03 5.13 -2.42
N THR A 40 -5.07 6.44 -2.19
CA THR A 40 -6.09 7.03 -1.32
C THR A 40 -7.38 7.31 -2.07
N LEU A 41 -8.53 7.02 -1.44
CA LEU A 41 -9.84 7.23 -2.05
C LEU A 41 -10.21 8.72 -2.23
N ARG A 42 -9.61 9.61 -1.46
CA ARG A 42 -9.79 11.06 -1.63
C ARG A 42 -9.16 11.63 -2.90
N GLY A 43 -8.35 10.84 -3.57
CA GLY A 43 -7.55 11.26 -4.73
C GLY A 43 -6.16 11.75 -4.33
N ALA A 44 -5.14 11.14 -4.92
CA ALA A 44 -3.73 11.50 -4.85
C ALA A 44 -2.98 10.71 -5.94
N PRO A 45 -1.73 11.08 -6.28
CA PRO A 45 -0.88 10.20 -7.07
C PRO A 45 -0.78 8.82 -6.43
N VAL A 46 -0.85 7.78 -7.25
CA VAL A 46 -0.67 6.41 -6.76
C VAL A 46 0.75 6.25 -6.25
N ARG A 47 0.90 5.75 -5.05
CA ARG A 47 2.16 5.56 -4.34
C ARG A 47 2.96 4.40 -4.91
N ASP A 48 4.28 4.41 -4.70
CA ASP A 48 5.20 3.41 -5.22
C ASP A 48 5.57 2.39 -4.13
N PRO A 49 4.96 1.19 -4.12
CA PRO A 49 5.21 0.20 -3.08
C PRO A 49 6.63 -0.38 -3.14
N LEU A 50 7.26 -0.45 -4.31
CA LEU A 50 8.63 -0.92 -4.44
C LEU A 50 9.62 0.07 -3.83
N ASN A 51 9.50 1.34 -4.17
CA ASN A 51 10.34 2.38 -3.57
C ASN A 51 10.06 2.52 -2.08
N TRP A 52 8.82 2.38 -1.65
CA TRP A 52 8.45 2.35 -0.24
C TRP A 52 9.24 1.27 0.52
N SER A 53 9.24 0.04 0.00
CA SER A 53 10.02 -1.05 0.61
C SER A 53 11.52 -0.76 0.62
N LYS A 54 12.08 -0.18 -0.46
CA LYS A 54 13.50 0.21 -0.54
C LYS A 54 13.87 1.28 0.47
N TYR A 55 13.00 2.26 0.69
CA TYR A 55 13.25 3.31 1.69
C TYR A 55 13.18 2.77 3.11
N ILE A 56 12.26 1.82 3.39
CA ILE A 56 12.26 1.12 4.68
C ILE A 56 13.55 0.31 4.87
N ALA A 57 14.00 -0.41 3.83
CA ALA A 57 15.27 -1.13 3.87
C ALA A 57 16.45 -0.19 4.14
N ARG A 58 16.47 0.98 3.50
CA ARG A 58 17.50 1.99 3.73
C ARG A 58 17.45 2.57 5.15
N ALA A 59 16.27 2.89 5.68
CA ALA A 59 16.11 3.34 7.06
C ALA A 59 16.59 2.28 8.07
N LEU A 60 16.25 1.02 7.83
CA LEU A 60 16.74 -0.10 8.63
C LEU A 60 18.27 -0.17 8.65
N TYR A 61 18.89 0.03 7.49
CA TYR A 61 20.35 0.00 7.36
C TYR A 61 21.03 1.23 8.01
N LEU A 62 20.47 2.44 7.79
CA LEU A 62 21.08 3.68 8.27
C LEU A 62 20.86 3.89 9.78
N PHE A 63 19.67 3.61 10.27
CA PHE A 63 19.23 4.02 11.61
C PHE A 63 18.73 2.87 12.48
N GLY A 64 18.23 1.80 11.86
CA GLY A 64 17.57 0.71 12.57
C GLY A 64 18.46 -0.07 13.52
N GLN A 65 19.80 -0.01 13.32
CA GLN A 65 20.75 -0.68 14.21
C GLN A 65 20.91 0.04 15.55
N GLU A 66 20.71 1.36 15.56
CA GLU A 66 20.99 2.21 16.72
C GLU A 66 19.72 2.72 17.41
N ALA A 67 18.56 2.64 16.74
CA ALA A 67 17.31 3.17 17.27
C ALA A 67 16.84 2.38 18.50
N ASP A 68 16.56 3.07 19.59
CA ASP A 68 15.96 2.52 20.83
C ASP A 68 14.46 2.77 20.89
N VAL A 69 13.96 3.79 20.15
CA VAL A 69 12.54 4.06 19.99
C VAL A 69 12.25 4.40 18.52
N MET A 70 11.15 3.86 18.02
CA MET A 70 10.59 4.20 16.69
C MET A 70 9.15 4.64 16.84
N PHE A 71 8.77 5.73 16.17
CA PHE A 71 7.41 6.25 16.15
C PHE A 71 7.04 6.73 14.75
N ALA A 72 5.75 6.92 14.54
CA ALA A 72 5.18 7.29 13.25
C ALA A 72 4.01 8.24 13.47
N SER A 73 3.40 8.74 12.39
CA SER A 73 2.23 9.62 12.45
C SER A 73 0.99 8.92 13.05
N HIS A 74 0.98 7.59 13.03
CA HIS A 74 -0.10 6.75 13.55
C HIS A 74 0.46 5.64 14.43
N HIS A 75 -0.38 5.15 15.36
CA HIS A 75 -0.08 4.10 16.32
C HIS A 75 0.96 4.47 17.40
N TRP A 76 1.10 3.54 18.34
CA TRP A 76 1.96 3.69 19.49
C TRP A 76 3.44 3.60 19.11
N PRO A 77 4.33 4.29 19.83
CA PRO A 77 5.78 4.10 19.69
C PRO A 77 6.19 2.65 19.93
N LYS A 78 7.26 2.23 19.27
CA LYS A 78 7.88 0.91 19.41
C LYS A 78 9.19 1.09 20.17
N TRP A 79 9.33 0.41 21.27
CA TRP A 79 10.50 0.47 22.15
C TRP A 79 11.32 -0.81 22.02
N GLY A 80 12.63 -0.66 22.03
CA GLY A 80 13.60 -1.74 21.96
C GLY A 80 14.02 -2.07 20.52
N ASN A 81 15.33 -2.09 20.30
CA ASN A 81 15.93 -2.24 18.98
C ASN A 81 15.48 -3.50 18.23
N ALA A 82 15.41 -4.65 18.91
CA ALA A 82 14.98 -5.90 18.28
C ALA A 82 13.57 -5.81 17.70
N ARG A 83 12.63 -5.20 18.42
CA ARG A 83 11.26 -4.97 17.96
C ARG A 83 11.20 -3.99 16.80
N ILE A 84 11.99 -2.92 16.87
CA ILE A 84 12.07 -1.93 15.79
C ILE A 84 12.53 -2.60 14.50
N GLN A 85 13.60 -3.39 14.57
CA GLN A 85 14.10 -4.12 13.41
C GLN A 85 13.10 -5.15 12.87
N GLU A 86 12.37 -5.84 13.74
CA GLU A 86 11.31 -6.78 13.35
C GLU A 86 10.22 -6.06 12.53
N VAL A 87 9.71 -4.94 13.03
CA VAL A 87 8.67 -4.15 12.36
C VAL A 87 9.16 -3.59 11.03
N LEU A 88 10.37 -3.01 11.00
CA LEU A 88 10.96 -2.49 9.77
C LEU A 88 11.12 -3.59 8.70
N ARG A 89 11.64 -4.77 9.08
CA ARG A 89 11.81 -5.90 8.14
C ARG A 89 10.46 -6.40 7.61
N GLY A 90 9.50 -6.60 8.48
CA GLY A 90 8.20 -7.15 8.09
C GLY A 90 7.40 -6.19 7.21
N GLN A 91 7.41 -4.89 7.50
CA GLN A 91 6.74 -3.90 6.64
C GLN A 91 7.47 -3.72 5.30
N ARG A 92 8.80 -3.69 5.28
CA ARG A 92 9.59 -3.72 4.05
C ARG A 92 9.18 -4.90 3.17
N ASP A 93 9.15 -6.09 3.73
CA ASP A 93 8.87 -7.32 2.99
C ASP A 93 7.42 -7.37 2.51
N LEU A 94 6.48 -6.79 3.29
CA LEU A 94 5.07 -6.68 2.90
C LEU A 94 4.92 -5.86 1.60
N TYR A 95 5.50 -4.64 1.54
CA TYR A 95 5.40 -3.79 0.36
C TYR A 95 6.15 -4.38 -0.84
N ALA A 96 7.32 -4.98 -0.62
CA ALA A 96 8.06 -5.68 -1.68
C ALA A 96 7.29 -6.87 -2.24
N ASN A 97 6.71 -7.70 -1.38
CA ASN A 97 5.88 -8.83 -1.77
C ASN A 97 4.68 -8.37 -2.57
N MET A 98 3.95 -7.37 -2.07
CA MET A 98 2.77 -6.83 -2.75
C MET A 98 3.12 -6.34 -4.16
N ASN A 99 4.15 -5.52 -4.30
CA ASN A 99 4.60 -5.05 -5.61
C ASN A 99 4.92 -6.20 -6.56
N ASN A 100 5.77 -7.12 -6.11
CA ASN A 100 6.31 -8.15 -6.98
C ASN A 100 5.25 -9.20 -7.36
N GLN A 101 4.41 -9.63 -6.43
CA GLN A 101 3.38 -10.62 -6.70
C GLN A 101 2.25 -10.05 -7.56
N VAL A 102 1.84 -8.80 -7.33
CA VAL A 102 0.83 -8.17 -8.17
C VAL A 102 1.31 -8.01 -9.61
N LEU A 103 2.55 -7.55 -9.83
CA LEU A 103 3.12 -7.45 -11.16
C LEU A 103 3.35 -8.82 -11.81
N HIS A 104 3.69 -9.85 -11.02
CA HIS A 104 3.78 -11.22 -11.51
C HIS A 104 2.44 -11.70 -12.07
N PHE A 105 1.34 -11.52 -11.33
CA PHE A 105 0.00 -11.87 -11.81
C PHE A 105 -0.44 -11.02 -13.00
N ALA A 106 -0.14 -9.73 -13.00
CA ALA A 106 -0.44 -8.85 -14.12
C ALA A 106 0.26 -9.29 -15.41
N ASN A 107 1.52 -9.76 -15.32
CA ASN A 107 2.25 -10.33 -16.44
C ASN A 107 1.65 -11.66 -16.94
N GLN A 108 0.79 -12.30 -16.15
CA GLN A 108 0.01 -13.47 -16.54
C GLN A 108 -1.38 -13.12 -17.10
N GLY A 109 -1.67 -11.83 -17.29
CA GLY A 109 -2.95 -11.35 -17.82
C GLY A 109 -4.03 -11.09 -16.78
N VAL A 110 -3.72 -11.17 -15.47
CA VAL A 110 -4.69 -10.82 -14.41
C VAL A 110 -4.91 -9.31 -14.42
N THR A 111 -6.15 -8.91 -14.62
CA THR A 111 -6.55 -7.50 -14.75
C THR A 111 -6.72 -6.79 -13.40
N ILE A 112 -6.86 -5.46 -13.43
CA ILE A 112 -7.15 -4.65 -12.24
C ILE A 112 -8.47 -5.06 -11.55
N ASN A 113 -9.41 -5.62 -12.31
CA ASN A 113 -10.71 -6.07 -11.77
C ASN A 113 -10.64 -7.45 -11.11
N GLU A 114 -9.58 -8.22 -11.36
CA GLU A 114 -9.41 -9.60 -10.87
C GLU A 114 -8.33 -9.75 -9.81
N ILE A 115 -7.35 -8.84 -9.78
CA ILE A 115 -6.16 -8.97 -8.93
C ILE A 115 -6.47 -9.18 -7.45
N HIS A 116 -7.51 -8.54 -6.94
CA HIS A 116 -7.93 -8.68 -5.54
C HIS A 116 -8.49 -10.07 -5.21
N ASN A 117 -8.84 -10.88 -6.23
CA ASN A 117 -9.29 -12.26 -6.05
C ASN A 117 -8.12 -13.25 -5.97
N VAL A 118 -6.95 -12.91 -6.51
CA VAL A 118 -5.81 -13.83 -6.61
C VAL A 118 -4.65 -13.45 -5.69
N TYR A 119 -4.38 -12.16 -5.50
CA TYR A 119 -3.33 -11.72 -4.58
C TYR A 119 -3.68 -12.05 -3.13
N ARG A 120 -2.75 -12.66 -2.42
CA ARG A 120 -2.84 -12.92 -0.97
C ARG A 120 -1.51 -12.60 -0.32
N ILE A 121 -1.56 -11.99 0.87
CA ILE A 121 -0.36 -11.82 1.70
C ILE A 121 0.10 -13.21 2.16
N PRO A 122 1.38 -13.57 2.00
CA PRO A 122 1.90 -14.85 2.46
C PRO A 122 1.66 -15.05 3.97
N PRO A 123 1.38 -16.28 4.44
CA PRO A 123 1.12 -16.55 5.86
C PRO A 123 2.24 -16.06 6.79
N SER A 124 3.49 -16.09 6.34
CA SER A 124 4.65 -15.59 7.09
C SER A 124 4.58 -14.10 7.40
N LEU A 125 4.03 -13.30 6.48
CA LEU A 125 3.83 -11.86 6.64
C LEU A 125 2.48 -11.54 7.30
N GLN A 126 1.44 -12.32 6.97
CA GLN A 126 0.09 -12.12 7.48
C GLN A 126 -0.01 -12.29 9.00
N LYS A 127 0.74 -13.23 9.58
CA LYS A 127 0.77 -13.46 11.04
C LYS A 127 1.44 -12.33 11.84
N MET A 128 2.19 -11.44 11.16
CA MET A 128 2.82 -10.30 11.82
C MET A 128 1.76 -9.25 12.15
N TRP A 129 1.56 -8.95 13.44
CA TRP A 129 0.50 -8.07 13.92
C TRP A 129 0.54 -6.67 13.29
N PHE A 130 1.72 -6.17 12.94
CA PHE A 130 1.94 -4.86 12.33
C PHE A 130 1.72 -4.83 10.81
N ASN A 131 1.40 -5.95 10.19
CA ASN A 131 1.07 -6.04 8.76
C ASN A 131 -0.45 -6.07 8.49
N ARG A 132 -1.27 -5.90 9.53
CA ARG A 132 -2.73 -5.87 9.39
C ARG A 132 -3.20 -4.64 8.65
N GLY A 133 -4.28 -4.79 7.88
CA GLY A 133 -4.98 -3.68 7.25
C GLY A 133 -5.64 -2.77 8.29
N TYR A 134 -5.53 -1.46 8.08
CA TYR A 134 -6.25 -0.42 8.80
C TYR A 134 -6.41 0.81 7.91
N HIS A 135 -5.31 1.45 7.51
CA HIS A 135 -5.29 2.53 6.52
C HIS A 135 -5.29 2.02 5.07
N GLY A 136 -5.29 0.73 4.86
CA GLY A 136 -5.32 0.07 3.58
C GLY A 136 -5.75 -1.38 3.72
N SER A 137 -6.09 -2.01 2.60
CA SER A 137 -6.36 -3.44 2.53
C SER A 137 -5.56 -4.08 1.39
N PRO A 138 -5.24 -5.39 1.48
CA PRO A 138 -4.55 -6.10 0.39
C PRO A 138 -5.31 -6.01 -0.93
N GLU A 139 -6.64 -6.08 -0.88
CA GLU A 139 -7.52 -6.03 -2.04
C GLU A 139 -7.46 -4.68 -2.75
N HIS A 140 -7.60 -3.58 -2.01
CA HIS A 140 -7.51 -2.24 -2.57
C HIS A 140 -6.09 -1.91 -3.04
N ASN A 141 -5.10 -2.25 -2.22
CA ASN A 141 -3.70 -1.96 -2.52
C ASN A 141 -3.19 -2.72 -3.75
N SER A 142 -3.60 -3.98 -3.95
CA SER A 142 -3.23 -4.74 -5.16
C SER A 142 -3.74 -4.06 -6.43
N ARG A 143 -4.96 -3.52 -6.40
CA ARG A 143 -5.49 -2.69 -7.50
C ARG A 143 -4.68 -1.39 -7.66
N GLY A 144 -4.26 -0.78 -6.55
CA GLY A 144 -3.39 0.39 -6.55
C GLY A 144 -2.04 0.13 -7.23
N VAL A 145 -1.44 -1.04 -7.03
CA VAL A 145 -0.20 -1.43 -7.72
C VAL A 145 -0.41 -1.52 -9.23
N ILE A 146 -1.48 -2.18 -9.70
CA ILE A 146 -1.80 -2.22 -11.14
C ILE A 146 -2.03 -0.80 -11.66
N GLN A 147 -2.82 0.01 -10.96
CA GLN A 147 -3.08 1.40 -11.33
C GLN A 147 -1.78 2.20 -11.49
N ARG A 148 -0.79 1.97 -10.64
CA ARG A 148 0.51 2.63 -10.69
C ARG A 148 1.29 2.34 -11.96
N PHE A 149 1.32 1.08 -12.40
CA PHE A 149 2.20 0.62 -13.47
C PHE A 149 1.50 0.43 -14.82
N LEU A 150 0.23 0.05 -14.82
CA LEU A 150 -0.53 -0.31 -16.02
C LEU A 150 -1.76 0.58 -16.27
N GLY A 151 -2.18 1.39 -15.27
CA GLY A 151 -3.36 2.23 -15.38
C GLY A 151 -4.66 1.52 -14.99
N PHE A 152 -5.79 2.14 -15.31
CA PHE A 152 -7.12 1.71 -14.85
C PHE A 152 -7.82 0.73 -15.81
N TRP A 153 -7.39 0.69 -17.06
CA TRP A 153 -8.10 -0.08 -18.08
C TRP A 153 -7.82 -1.58 -17.95
N ASP A 154 -8.87 -2.36 -18.04
CA ASP A 154 -8.84 -3.82 -17.87
C ASP A 154 -8.68 -4.61 -19.18
N ALA A 155 -8.28 -3.92 -20.27
CA ALA A 155 -8.12 -4.46 -21.62
C ALA A 155 -9.44 -4.91 -22.30
N ASN A 156 -10.61 -4.66 -21.72
CA ASN A 156 -11.90 -4.89 -22.36
C ASN A 156 -12.35 -3.63 -23.09
N PRO A 157 -12.51 -3.65 -24.44
CA PRO A 157 -12.96 -2.48 -25.19
C PRO A 157 -14.29 -1.88 -24.70
N ALA A 158 -15.19 -2.70 -24.15
CA ALA A 158 -16.48 -2.23 -23.62
C ALA A 158 -16.35 -1.34 -22.38
N THR A 159 -15.24 -1.43 -21.64
CA THR A 159 -14.98 -0.63 -20.44
C THR A 159 -14.10 0.59 -20.69
N LEU A 160 -13.65 0.81 -21.94
CA LEU A 160 -12.77 1.94 -22.25
C LEU A 160 -13.51 3.28 -22.12
N ILE A 161 -14.73 3.36 -22.67
CA ILE A 161 -15.62 4.52 -22.56
C ILE A 161 -17.02 4.02 -22.17
N PRO A 162 -17.23 3.67 -20.88
CA PRO A 162 -18.52 3.17 -20.43
C PRO A 162 -19.56 4.29 -20.40
N LEU A 163 -20.82 3.93 -20.50
CA LEU A 163 -21.92 4.85 -20.21
C LEU A 163 -21.78 5.39 -18.79
N SER A 164 -22.19 6.65 -18.60
CA SER A 164 -22.25 7.20 -17.24
C SER A 164 -23.23 6.38 -16.36
N PRO A 165 -23.07 6.37 -15.02
CA PRO A 165 -24.04 5.73 -14.17
C PRO A 165 -25.48 6.22 -14.38
N ALA A 166 -25.67 7.51 -14.68
CA ALA A 166 -26.97 8.09 -14.95
C ALA A 166 -27.61 7.52 -16.24
N ASP A 167 -26.80 7.24 -17.25
CA ASP A 167 -27.29 6.70 -18.53
C ASP A 167 -27.45 5.18 -18.48
N SER A 168 -26.60 4.48 -17.74
CA SER A 168 -26.62 3.02 -17.67
C SER A 168 -27.66 2.47 -16.68
N ALA A 169 -27.91 3.16 -15.56
CA ALA A 169 -28.82 2.66 -14.52
C ALA A 169 -30.25 2.39 -15.03
N PRO A 170 -30.89 3.29 -15.82
CA PRO A 170 -32.23 3.00 -16.36
C PRO A 170 -32.24 1.73 -17.23
N LEU A 171 -31.20 1.51 -18.04
CA LEU A 171 -31.09 0.32 -18.89
C LEU A 171 -30.97 -0.96 -18.06
N TYR A 172 -30.21 -0.93 -16.98
CA TYR A 172 -30.15 -2.09 -16.05
C TYR A 172 -31.50 -2.36 -15.40
N VAL A 173 -32.21 -1.32 -14.92
CA VAL A 173 -33.55 -1.47 -14.35
C VAL A 173 -34.52 -2.10 -15.34
N GLU A 174 -34.52 -1.63 -16.61
CA GLU A 174 -35.35 -2.19 -17.68
C GLU A 174 -35.01 -3.67 -17.94
N MET A 175 -33.70 -3.99 -18.09
CA MET A 175 -33.25 -5.37 -18.33
C MET A 175 -33.57 -6.32 -17.17
N MET A 176 -33.65 -5.81 -15.93
CA MET A 176 -34.05 -6.58 -14.74
C MET A 176 -35.56 -6.77 -14.62
N GLY A 177 -36.33 -6.22 -15.54
CA GLY A 177 -37.78 -6.37 -15.58
C GLY A 177 -38.58 -5.22 -14.92
N GLY A 178 -37.94 -4.08 -14.74
CA GLY A 178 -38.53 -2.86 -14.17
C GLY A 178 -38.32 -2.70 -12.67
N ALA A 179 -38.61 -1.49 -12.16
CA ALA A 179 -38.39 -1.13 -10.77
C ALA A 179 -39.11 -2.03 -9.74
N ASP A 180 -40.26 -2.61 -10.13
CA ASP A 180 -41.04 -3.50 -9.27
C ASP A 180 -40.37 -4.88 -9.06
N LYS A 181 -39.29 -5.19 -9.77
CA LYS A 181 -38.55 -6.45 -9.68
C LYS A 181 -37.26 -6.34 -8.89
N ILE A 182 -36.84 -5.13 -8.55
CA ILE A 182 -35.60 -4.83 -7.82
C ILE A 182 -35.95 -4.39 -6.41
#